data_f8539b6023b431d867d0a097b51708ee
#
_entry.id   f8539b6023b431d867d0a097b51708ee
#
_cell.length_a   1.000
_cell.length_b   1.000
_cell.length_c   1.000
_cell.angle_alpha   90.00
_cell.angle_beta   90.00
_cell.angle_gamma   90.00
#
_symmetry.space_group_name_H-M   'P 1'
#
loop_
_entity.id
_entity.type
_entity.pdbx_description
1 polymer ?
#
loop_
_entity_poly.entity_id
_entity_poly.type
_entity_poly.pdbx_seq_one_letter_code
_entity_poly.pdbx_strand_id
1 'polypeptide(L)'
;MIPLIVISLRRSKHRRASVAAHLDALHLPFSFFDAIDGNELPIEEVRAASRRPCPQRSGPLLPTELGCIASFREVCRRIACGTEEFVCVLEDDVILEGRIRSLLELSMLRRLPSFDILRIHATNSLHSLPLGVFDGLSLHAPYWPDWGMHAQIFSRTGASKIAKGLARPWMAGDMMVFHDCRVPDLRIVEVTPPLASHSQASDCSTIDPEGTRRAPRARPSRYERLRLSTYTCLLHCRLLRNFIRQWGFYSLICLVPGFKSRGARTGIR
;
A
#
# COMPACT_ATOMS: atom_id res chain seq x y z
N MET A 1 1.95 -20.96 8.26
CA MET A 1 2.27 -19.51 8.21
C MET A 1 2.66 -19.14 6.79
N ILE A 2 2.25 -17.97 6.29
CA ILE A 2 2.66 -17.46 4.97
C ILE A 2 4.07 -16.91 5.01
N PRO A 3 4.79 -16.82 3.86
CA PRO A 3 6.10 -16.16 3.77
C PRO A 3 6.03 -14.67 4.14
N LEU A 4 7.10 -14.19 4.78
CA LEU A 4 7.29 -12.79 5.13
C LEU A 4 8.56 -12.26 4.47
N ILE A 5 8.44 -11.16 3.74
CA ILE A 5 9.52 -10.51 3.02
C ILE A 5 9.70 -9.09 3.57
N VAL A 6 10.93 -8.74 3.93
CA VAL A 6 11.30 -7.38 4.32
C VAL A 6 12.05 -6.71 3.19
N ILE A 7 11.50 -5.62 2.64
CA ILE A 7 12.17 -4.80 1.64
C ILE A 7 13.13 -3.85 2.35
N SER A 8 14.42 -3.96 2.06
CA SER A 8 15.45 -3.11 2.68
C SER A 8 16.66 -2.93 1.78
N LEU A 9 17.20 -1.73 1.75
CA LEU A 9 18.47 -1.46 1.08
C LEU A 9 19.60 -2.25 1.73
N ARG A 10 20.49 -2.87 0.93
CA ARG A 10 21.61 -3.65 1.44
C ARG A 10 22.54 -2.81 2.34
N ARG A 11 22.70 -1.53 2.04
CA ARG A 11 23.51 -0.60 2.83
C ARG A 11 22.88 -0.17 4.16
N SER A 12 21.57 -0.35 4.35
CA SER A 12 20.83 0.03 5.57
C SER A 12 21.06 -1.00 6.69
N LYS A 13 22.30 -1.29 7.05
CA LYS A 13 22.67 -2.35 8.00
C LYS A 13 21.99 -2.21 9.35
N HIS A 14 21.90 -0.97 9.88
CA HIS A 14 21.27 -0.72 11.17
C HIS A 14 19.77 -1.03 11.14
N ARG A 15 19.04 -0.57 10.11
CA ARG A 15 17.59 -0.84 9.95
C ARG A 15 17.34 -2.33 9.79
N ARG A 16 18.16 -3.03 8.97
CA ARG A 16 18.11 -4.49 8.82
C ARG A 16 18.32 -5.22 10.14
N ALA A 17 19.32 -4.83 10.93
CA ALA A 17 19.56 -5.45 12.23
C ALA A 17 18.41 -5.21 13.20
N SER A 18 17.84 -4.01 13.22
CA SER A 18 16.71 -3.64 14.07
C SER A 18 15.45 -4.45 13.74
N VAL A 19 15.05 -4.49 12.46
CA VAL A 19 13.86 -5.25 12.05
C VAL A 19 14.06 -6.75 12.21
N ALA A 20 15.28 -7.27 11.95
CA ALA A 20 15.60 -8.68 12.17
C ALA A 20 15.43 -9.06 13.64
N ALA A 21 16.05 -8.31 14.56
CA ALA A 21 15.92 -8.55 16.00
C ALA A 21 14.46 -8.51 16.46
N HIS A 22 13.65 -7.60 15.91
CA HIS A 22 12.23 -7.50 16.22
C HIS A 22 11.44 -8.73 15.74
N LEU A 23 11.66 -9.17 14.49
CA LEU A 23 10.96 -10.33 13.92
C LEU A 23 11.40 -11.65 14.58
N ASP A 24 12.69 -11.77 14.94
CA ASP A 24 13.23 -12.92 15.69
C ASP A 24 12.60 -13.00 17.09
N ALA A 25 12.44 -11.87 17.78
CA ALA A 25 11.75 -11.81 19.08
C ALA A 25 10.29 -12.25 19.00
N LEU A 26 9.63 -12.05 17.86
CA LEU A 26 8.27 -12.53 17.58
C LEU A 26 8.25 -13.96 17.04
N HIS A 27 9.40 -14.62 16.88
CA HIS A 27 9.55 -15.93 16.24
C HIS A 27 8.87 -16.01 14.87
N LEU A 28 9.04 -14.94 14.05
CA LEU A 28 8.52 -14.84 12.70
C LEU A 28 9.66 -15.09 11.70
N PRO A 29 9.67 -16.23 10.98
CA PRO A 29 10.63 -16.45 9.92
C PRO A 29 10.39 -15.46 8.78
N PHE A 30 11.46 -14.86 8.29
CA PHE A 30 11.41 -13.86 7.22
C PHE A 30 12.61 -13.98 6.28
N SER A 31 12.52 -13.30 5.16
CA SER A 31 13.62 -13.11 4.23
C SER A 31 13.77 -11.65 3.85
N PHE A 32 15.00 -11.20 3.62
CA PHE A 32 15.23 -9.88 3.03
C PHE A 32 15.11 -9.92 1.52
N PHE A 33 14.41 -8.93 0.99
CA PHE A 33 14.54 -8.51 -0.40
C PHE A 33 15.49 -7.32 -0.45
N ASP A 34 16.63 -7.46 -1.15
CA ASP A 34 17.58 -6.37 -1.36
C ASP A 34 16.92 -5.33 -2.27
N ALA A 35 16.50 -4.22 -1.65
CA ALA A 35 15.82 -3.13 -2.36
C ALA A 35 16.73 -2.53 -3.44
N ILE A 36 16.13 -2.13 -4.54
CA ILE A 36 16.80 -1.44 -5.63
C ILE A 36 17.15 -0.02 -5.17
N ASP A 37 18.45 0.30 -5.15
CA ASP A 37 18.88 1.65 -4.83
C ASP A 37 18.61 2.59 -6.01
N GLY A 38 17.74 3.55 -5.80
CA GLY A 38 17.38 4.52 -6.83
C GLY A 38 18.56 5.36 -7.32
N ASN A 39 19.59 5.54 -6.47
CA ASN A 39 20.80 6.28 -6.83
C ASN A 39 21.71 5.50 -7.78
N GLU A 40 21.52 4.17 -7.87
CA GLU A 40 22.26 3.29 -8.79
C GLU A 40 21.49 3.05 -10.11
N LEU A 41 20.29 3.60 -10.25
CA LEU A 41 19.50 3.47 -11.48
C LEU A 41 20.17 4.21 -12.65
N PRO A 42 20.09 3.65 -13.87
CA PRO A 42 20.56 4.34 -15.08
C PRO A 42 19.89 5.71 -15.24
N ILE A 43 20.69 6.73 -15.54
CA ILE A 43 20.19 8.11 -15.67
C ILE A 43 19.05 8.22 -16.69
N GLU A 44 19.05 7.39 -17.72
CA GLU A 44 18.02 7.38 -18.76
C GLU A 44 16.66 6.86 -18.22
N GLU A 45 16.67 5.92 -17.28
CA GLU A 45 15.45 5.45 -16.62
C GLU A 45 14.87 6.56 -15.74
N VAL A 46 15.74 7.23 -14.97
CA VAL A 46 15.35 8.38 -14.14
C VAL A 46 14.75 9.50 -15.00
N ARG A 47 15.40 9.86 -16.10
CA ARG A 47 14.92 10.86 -17.06
C ARG A 47 13.59 10.45 -17.70
N ALA A 48 13.43 9.19 -18.10
CA ALA A 48 12.21 8.70 -18.72
C ALA A 48 11.01 8.76 -17.77
N ALA A 49 11.19 8.42 -16.49
CA ALA A 49 10.16 8.53 -15.47
C ALA A 49 9.83 10.00 -15.15
N SER A 50 10.84 10.88 -15.14
CA SER A 50 10.69 12.30 -14.81
C SER A 50 9.98 13.13 -15.88
N ARG A 51 9.91 12.66 -17.15
CA ARG A 51 9.23 13.35 -18.25
C ARG A 51 7.71 13.43 -18.12
N ARG A 52 7.11 12.72 -17.21
CA ARG A 52 5.66 12.69 -17.01
C ARG A 52 5.28 13.55 -15.81
N PRO A 53 4.66 14.70 -16.02
CA PRO A 53 4.23 15.54 -14.90
C PRO A 53 3.14 14.83 -14.11
N CYS A 54 3.33 14.68 -12.82
CA CYS A 54 2.30 14.22 -11.90
C CYS A 54 1.37 15.40 -11.54
N PRO A 55 0.05 15.31 -11.74
CA PRO A 55 -0.88 16.39 -11.40
C PRO A 55 -0.87 16.77 -9.92
N GLN A 56 -0.53 15.83 -9.06
CA GLN A 56 -0.53 16.01 -7.59
C GLN A 56 0.83 16.45 -7.04
N ARG A 57 1.81 16.68 -7.93
CA ARG A 57 3.18 16.92 -7.55
C ARG A 57 3.82 18.04 -8.36
N SER A 58 4.61 18.86 -7.69
CA SER A 58 5.33 20.00 -8.31
C SER A 58 6.75 19.65 -8.77
N GLY A 59 7.02 18.42 -9.19
CA GLY A 59 8.35 18.04 -9.64
C GLY A 59 8.45 16.61 -10.16
N PRO A 60 9.61 16.25 -10.74
CA PRO A 60 9.88 14.88 -11.17
C PRO A 60 9.96 13.91 -10.00
N LEU A 61 9.85 12.62 -10.27
CA LEU A 61 10.14 11.57 -9.28
C LEU A 61 11.63 11.62 -8.91
N LEU A 62 11.91 11.47 -7.62
CA LEU A 62 13.27 11.33 -7.13
C LEU A 62 13.81 9.94 -7.52
N PRO A 63 15.13 9.80 -7.73
CA PRO A 63 15.73 8.48 -7.97
C PRO A 63 15.38 7.47 -6.87
N THR A 64 15.39 7.89 -5.62
CA THR A 64 15.02 7.07 -4.45
C THR A 64 13.57 6.60 -4.48
N GLU A 65 12.64 7.43 -4.98
CA GLU A 65 11.25 7.01 -5.20
C GLU A 65 11.12 5.96 -6.29
N LEU A 66 11.90 6.13 -7.36
CA LEU A 66 11.94 5.15 -8.45
C LEU A 66 12.51 3.82 -7.97
N GLY A 67 13.55 3.84 -7.13
CA GLY A 67 14.09 2.64 -6.49
C GLY A 67 13.07 1.93 -5.61
N CYS A 68 12.30 2.70 -4.82
CA CYS A 68 11.19 2.16 -4.03
C CYS A 68 10.13 1.49 -4.92
N ILE A 69 9.66 2.17 -5.96
CA ILE A 69 8.66 1.64 -6.91
C ILE A 69 9.19 0.38 -7.60
N ALA A 70 10.43 0.40 -8.05
CA ALA A 70 11.07 -0.74 -8.72
C ALA A 70 11.18 -1.95 -7.77
N SER A 71 11.53 -1.72 -6.49
CA SER A 71 11.61 -2.75 -5.45
C SER A 71 10.25 -3.40 -5.20
N PHE A 72 9.21 -2.60 -4.96
CA PHE A 72 7.85 -3.13 -4.77
C PHE A 72 7.34 -3.86 -6.01
N ARG A 73 7.58 -3.32 -7.20
CA ARG A 73 7.22 -3.98 -8.45
C ARG A 73 7.87 -5.35 -8.59
N GLU A 74 9.17 -5.44 -8.29
CA GLU A 74 9.90 -6.70 -8.41
C GLU A 74 9.44 -7.72 -7.37
N VAL A 75 9.19 -7.31 -6.13
CA VAL A 75 8.59 -8.18 -5.10
C VAL A 75 7.22 -8.68 -5.55
N CYS A 76 6.36 -7.80 -6.01
CA CYS A 76 5.04 -8.19 -6.53
C CYS A 76 5.13 -9.13 -7.75
N ARG A 77 6.13 -8.92 -8.64
CA ARG A 77 6.38 -9.82 -9.78
C ARG A 77 6.79 -11.22 -9.29
N ARG A 78 7.66 -11.32 -8.29
CA ARG A 78 8.06 -12.60 -7.69
C ARG A 78 6.89 -13.32 -7.04
N ILE A 79 6.06 -12.60 -6.27
CA ILE A 79 4.83 -13.16 -5.68
C ILE A 79 3.89 -13.67 -6.78
N ALA A 80 3.68 -12.89 -7.83
CA ALA A 80 2.78 -13.25 -8.94
C ALA A 80 3.24 -14.50 -9.71
N CYS A 81 4.56 -14.69 -9.84
CA CYS A 81 5.17 -15.84 -10.51
C CYS A 81 5.39 -17.03 -9.58
N GLY A 82 5.26 -16.86 -8.26
CA GLY A 82 5.46 -17.90 -7.26
C GLY A 82 4.24 -18.80 -7.07
N THR A 83 4.37 -19.73 -6.12
CA THR A 83 3.32 -20.70 -5.77
C THR A 83 2.46 -20.25 -4.60
N GLU A 84 2.97 -19.31 -3.79
CA GLU A 84 2.32 -18.86 -2.58
C GLU A 84 1.01 -18.10 -2.88
N GLU A 85 -0.04 -18.42 -2.14
CA GLU A 85 -1.34 -17.78 -2.27
C GLU A 85 -1.31 -16.34 -1.73
N PHE A 86 -0.61 -16.17 -0.58
CA PHE A 86 -0.41 -14.91 0.09
C PHE A 86 1.05 -14.74 0.53
N VAL A 87 1.53 -13.50 0.54
CA VAL A 87 2.84 -13.12 1.06
C VAL A 87 2.72 -11.83 1.84
N CYS A 88 3.29 -11.80 3.05
CA CYS A 88 3.40 -10.58 3.85
C CYS A 88 4.65 -9.80 3.42
N VAL A 89 4.49 -8.52 3.14
CA VAL A 89 5.59 -7.63 2.72
C VAL A 89 5.67 -6.45 3.69
N LEU A 90 6.85 -6.21 4.21
CA LEU A 90 7.16 -5.16 5.18
C LEU A 90 8.25 -4.23 4.63
N GLU A 91 8.21 -2.98 5.02
CA GLU A 91 9.36 -2.07 4.98
C GLU A 91 10.26 -2.31 6.21
N ASP A 92 11.51 -1.86 6.17
CA ASP A 92 12.52 -2.14 7.21
C ASP A 92 12.45 -1.24 8.46
N ASP A 93 11.44 -0.37 8.55
CA ASP A 93 11.14 0.50 9.68
C ASP A 93 9.79 0.18 10.36
N VAL A 94 9.30 -1.03 10.17
CA VAL A 94 8.03 -1.49 10.73
C VAL A 94 8.24 -2.22 12.06
N ILE A 95 7.36 -1.95 13.01
CA ILE A 95 7.17 -2.73 14.24
C ILE A 95 5.84 -3.45 14.14
N LEU A 96 5.87 -4.78 14.30
CA LEU A 96 4.69 -5.62 14.32
C LEU A 96 4.23 -5.88 15.76
N GLU A 97 2.93 -5.98 15.97
CA GLU A 97 2.36 -6.44 17.23
C GLU A 97 2.34 -7.98 17.29
N GLY A 98 2.48 -8.56 18.49
CA GLY A 98 2.52 -10.02 18.67
C GLY A 98 1.29 -10.76 18.12
N ARG A 99 0.14 -10.10 18.07
CA ARG A 99 -1.11 -10.64 17.50
C ARG A 99 -1.06 -10.90 15.99
N ILE A 100 -0.06 -10.38 15.28
CA ILE A 100 0.13 -10.60 13.83
C ILE A 100 0.27 -12.09 13.51
N ARG A 101 0.82 -12.88 14.42
CA ARG A 101 1.11 -14.28 14.18
C ARG A 101 -0.11 -15.10 13.76
N SER A 102 -1.27 -14.87 14.40
CA SER A 102 -2.52 -15.56 14.02
C SER A 102 -2.98 -15.16 12.62
N LEU A 103 -2.83 -13.88 12.26
CA LEU A 103 -3.21 -13.39 10.93
C LEU A 103 -2.31 -13.96 9.81
N LEU A 104 -1.05 -14.28 10.10
CA LEU A 104 -0.13 -14.88 9.13
C LEU A 104 -0.39 -16.37 8.85
N GLU A 105 -1.34 -17.00 9.55
CA GLU A 105 -1.73 -18.36 9.23
C GLU A 105 -2.60 -18.42 7.95
N LEU A 106 -2.23 -19.30 7.03
CA LEU A 106 -2.92 -19.45 5.74
C LEU A 106 -4.41 -19.78 5.93
N SER A 107 -4.73 -20.61 6.92
CA SER A 107 -6.10 -20.95 7.28
C SER A 107 -6.92 -19.74 7.72
N MET A 108 -6.30 -18.80 8.43
CA MET A 108 -6.95 -17.54 8.82
C MET A 108 -7.23 -16.66 7.61
N LEU A 109 -6.23 -16.44 6.75
CA LEU A 109 -6.38 -15.60 5.55
C LEU A 109 -7.44 -16.11 4.58
N ARG A 110 -7.58 -17.42 4.45
CA ARG A 110 -8.61 -18.06 3.61
C ARG A 110 -10.04 -17.88 4.13
N ARG A 111 -10.20 -17.55 5.41
CA ARG A 111 -11.51 -17.26 6.03
C ARG A 111 -11.94 -15.81 5.85
N LEU A 112 -10.99 -14.92 5.53
CA LEU A 112 -11.28 -13.52 5.32
C LEU A 112 -12.01 -13.30 3.99
N PRO A 113 -12.75 -12.18 3.83
CA PRO A 113 -13.23 -11.75 2.53
C PRO A 113 -12.08 -11.67 1.53
N SER A 114 -12.30 -12.10 0.29
CA SER A 114 -11.23 -12.09 -0.71
C SER A 114 -10.65 -10.67 -0.89
N PHE A 115 -9.33 -10.57 -0.98
CA PHE A 115 -8.62 -9.30 -1.13
C PHE A 115 -7.45 -9.43 -2.09
N ASP A 116 -7.05 -8.31 -2.67
CA ASP A 116 -5.79 -8.18 -3.39
C ASP A 116 -4.68 -7.68 -2.45
N ILE A 117 -5.05 -6.75 -1.55
CA ILE A 117 -4.19 -6.17 -0.51
C ILE A 117 -4.95 -6.18 0.82
N LEU A 118 -4.32 -6.76 1.86
CA LEU A 118 -4.74 -6.59 3.24
C LEU A 118 -3.72 -5.68 3.94
N ARG A 119 -4.14 -4.47 4.30
CA ARG A 119 -3.31 -3.49 5.00
C ARG A 119 -3.39 -3.73 6.50
N ILE A 120 -2.24 -3.90 7.12
CA ILE A 120 -2.13 -4.25 8.55
C ILE A 120 -1.52 -3.13 9.40
N HIS A 121 -1.08 -2.03 8.78
CA HIS A 121 -0.61 -0.83 9.48
C HIS A 121 -1.74 0.18 9.69
N ALA A 122 -1.50 1.13 10.60
CA ALA A 122 -2.45 2.21 10.85
C ALA A 122 -2.72 3.03 9.58
N THR A 123 -3.99 3.30 9.32
CA THR A 123 -4.46 4.07 8.18
C THR A 123 -5.44 5.15 8.64
N ASN A 124 -5.46 6.25 7.92
CA ASN A 124 -6.45 7.32 8.09
C ASN A 124 -7.46 7.30 6.95
N SER A 125 -7.76 6.11 6.42
CA SER A 125 -8.69 5.97 5.30
C SER A 125 -10.06 6.52 5.66
N LEU A 126 -10.59 7.39 4.79
CA LEU A 126 -11.89 8.00 4.95
C LEU A 126 -12.97 7.11 4.33
N HIS A 127 -14.13 7.04 5.00
CA HIS A 127 -15.29 6.32 4.49
C HIS A 127 -14.98 4.87 4.12
N SER A 128 -15.18 3.96 5.04
CA SER A 128 -14.94 2.54 4.85
C SER A 128 -16.20 1.72 5.06
N LEU A 129 -16.36 0.66 4.26
CA LEU A 129 -17.41 -0.34 4.42
C LEU A 129 -16.94 -1.37 5.45
N PRO A 130 -17.65 -1.60 6.57
CA PRO A 130 -17.34 -2.69 7.49
C PRO A 130 -17.63 -4.04 6.82
N LEU A 131 -16.66 -4.94 6.87
CA LEU A 131 -16.74 -6.29 6.29
C LEU A 131 -17.00 -7.38 7.34
N GLY A 132 -16.84 -7.04 8.62
CA GLY A 132 -17.04 -7.97 9.74
C GLY A 132 -15.89 -7.99 10.72
N VAL A 133 -16.00 -8.87 11.71
CA VAL A 133 -14.99 -9.10 12.74
C VAL A 133 -14.49 -10.53 12.64
N PHE A 134 -13.18 -10.71 12.57
CA PHE A 134 -12.51 -11.98 12.44
C PHE A 134 -11.39 -12.07 13.48
N ASP A 135 -11.49 -13.00 14.41
CA ASP A 135 -10.52 -13.19 15.50
C ASP A 135 -10.19 -11.89 16.28
N GLY A 136 -11.24 -11.09 16.56
CA GLY A 136 -11.11 -9.82 17.27
C GLY A 136 -10.52 -8.68 16.43
N LEU A 137 -10.35 -8.87 15.12
CA LEU A 137 -9.94 -7.85 14.17
C LEU A 137 -11.14 -7.40 13.34
N SER A 138 -11.42 -6.11 13.32
CA SER A 138 -12.42 -5.52 12.42
C SER A 138 -11.81 -5.32 11.05
N LEU A 139 -12.49 -5.79 10.02
CA LEU A 139 -12.09 -5.61 8.62
C LEU A 139 -12.94 -4.55 7.95
N HIS A 140 -12.31 -3.71 7.16
CA HIS A 140 -12.95 -2.62 6.45
C HIS A 140 -12.45 -2.53 5.00
N ALA A 141 -13.37 -2.21 4.08
CA ALA A 141 -13.00 -1.86 2.71
C ALA A 141 -13.02 -0.33 2.57
N PRO A 142 -11.87 0.33 2.39
CA PRO A 142 -11.82 1.77 2.27
C PRO A 142 -12.36 2.22 0.90
N TYR A 143 -13.21 3.25 0.90
CA TYR A 143 -13.59 3.93 -0.34
C TYR A 143 -12.43 4.78 -0.89
N TRP A 144 -11.73 5.46 0.01
CA TRP A 144 -10.55 6.27 -0.28
C TRP A 144 -9.40 5.79 0.57
N PRO A 145 -8.59 4.83 0.08
CA PRO A 145 -7.45 4.31 0.84
C PRO A 145 -6.46 5.42 1.17
N ASP A 146 -5.93 5.40 2.39
CA ASP A 146 -4.81 6.25 2.77
C ASP A 146 -3.51 5.82 2.07
N TRP A 147 -2.48 6.66 2.15
CA TRP A 147 -1.18 6.38 1.55
C TRP A 147 -0.34 5.45 2.43
N GLY A 148 0.81 5.04 1.89
CA GLY A 148 1.79 4.22 2.60
C GLY A 148 1.66 2.73 2.28
N MET A 149 2.83 2.10 2.18
CA MET A 149 2.96 0.68 1.84
C MET A 149 3.85 -0.07 2.85
N HIS A 150 3.76 0.31 4.14
CA HIS A 150 4.70 -0.12 5.17
C HIS A 150 4.58 -1.59 5.57
N ALA A 151 3.35 -2.11 5.70
CA ALA A 151 3.07 -3.48 6.11
C ALA A 151 1.77 -3.96 5.48
N GLN A 152 1.87 -4.98 4.62
CA GLN A 152 0.74 -5.45 3.82
C GLN A 152 0.86 -6.94 3.52
N ILE A 153 -0.28 -7.61 3.37
CA ILE A 153 -0.35 -8.96 2.84
C ILE A 153 -0.92 -8.86 1.42
N PHE A 154 -0.19 -9.36 0.46
CA PHE A 154 -0.61 -9.43 -0.94
C PHE A 154 -1.13 -10.81 -1.27
N SER A 155 -2.28 -10.89 -1.94
CA SER A 155 -2.63 -12.10 -2.67
C SER A 155 -1.80 -12.19 -3.96
N ARG A 156 -1.61 -13.39 -4.48
CA ARG A 156 -0.89 -13.60 -5.76
C ARG A 156 -1.53 -12.83 -6.91
N THR A 157 -2.86 -12.80 -6.97
CA THR A 157 -3.61 -12.02 -7.97
C THR A 157 -3.43 -10.52 -7.80
N GLY A 158 -3.46 -10.02 -6.56
CA GLY A 158 -3.21 -8.63 -6.22
C GLY A 158 -1.80 -8.20 -6.61
N ALA A 159 -0.80 -9.01 -6.28
CA ALA A 159 0.59 -8.77 -6.65
C ALA A 159 0.76 -8.68 -8.19
N SER A 160 0.08 -9.55 -8.96
CA SER A 160 0.10 -9.47 -10.43
C SER A 160 -0.46 -8.14 -10.96
N LYS A 161 -1.58 -7.67 -10.39
CA LYS A 161 -2.18 -6.38 -10.76
C LYS A 161 -1.23 -5.22 -10.45
N ILE A 162 -0.62 -5.22 -9.26
CA ILE A 162 0.30 -4.17 -8.82
C ILE A 162 1.56 -4.15 -9.67
N ALA A 163 2.17 -5.29 -9.94
CA ALA A 163 3.37 -5.38 -10.77
C ALA A 163 3.15 -4.80 -12.18
N LYS A 164 1.97 -5.03 -12.76
CA LYS A 164 1.56 -4.43 -14.05
C LYS A 164 1.35 -2.93 -13.94
N GLY A 165 0.66 -2.47 -12.88
CA GLY A 165 0.38 -1.05 -12.64
C GLY A 165 1.65 -0.23 -12.44
N LEU A 166 2.63 -0.76 -11.71
CA LEU A 166 3.90 -0.09 -11.43
C LEU A 166 4.91 -0.16 -12.59
N ALA A 167 4.56 -0.76 -13.73
CA ALA A 167 5.50 -0.92 -14.86
C ALA A 167 5.96 0.40 -15.49
N ARG A 168 5.19 1.47 -15.34
CA ARG A 168 5.50 2.80 -15.90
C ARG A 168 5.30 3.87 -14.84
N PRO A 169 6.28 4.07 -13.93
CA PRO A 169 6.15 5.00 -12.82
C PRO A 169 6.00 6.45 -13.31
N TRP A 170 5.15 7.21 -12.63
CA TRP A 170 4.89 8.63 -12.93
C TRP A 170 4.46 9.44 -11.70
N MET A 171 4.19 8.77 -10.56
CA MET A 171 3.94 9.33 -9.24
C MET A 171 4.49 8.39 -8.17
N ALA A 172 4.45 8.78 -6.90
CA ALA A 172 4.91 7.93 -5.80
C ALA A 172 4.21 6.56 -5.81
N GLY A 173 4.90 5.51 -5.34
CA GLY A 173 4.46 4.13 -5.49
C GLY A 173 3.11 3.84 -4.82
N ASP A 174 2.92 4.33 -3.61
CA ASP A 174 1.67 4.24 -2.86
C ASP A 174 0.51 4.95 -3.56
N MET A 175 0.77 6.15 -4.10
CA MET A 175 -0.22 6.87 -4.91
C MET A 175 -0.57 6.10 -6.18
N MET A 176 0.39 5.43 -6.82
CA MET A 176 0.12 4.60 -8.00
C MET A 176 -0.75 3.41 -7.64
N VAL A 177 -0.50 2.76 -6.51
CA VAL A 177 -1.27 1.59 -6.08
C VAL A 177 -2.68 1.98 -5.66
N PHE A 178 -2.84 3.02 -4.87
CA PHE A 178 -4.12 3.35 -4.25
C PHE A 178 -4.93 4.39 -5.02
N HIS A 179 -4.28 5.28 -5.76
CA HIS A 179 -4.93 6.42 -6.41
C HIS A 179 -4.65 6.52 -7.92
N ASP A 180 -3.91 5.59 -8.52
CA ASP A 180 -3.76 5.57 -9.97
C ASP A 180 -4.82 4.66 -10.61
N CYS A 181 -5.37 5.23 -11.61
CA CYS A 181 -6.30 4.55 -12.49
C CYS A 181 -5.69 3.41 -13.34
N ARG A 182 -4.41 3.22 -13.32
CA ARG A 182 -3.71 2.20 -14.13
C ARG A 182 -3.54 0.87 -13.41
N VAL A 183 -3.62 0.88 -12.09
CA VAL A 183 -3.70 -0.37 -11.33
C VAL A 183 -5.17 -0.80 -11.30
N PRO A 184 -5.52 -1.87 -12.00
CA PRO A 184 -6.92 -2.23 -12.17
C PRO A 184 -7.50 -2.82 -10.89
N ASP A 185 -8.69 -2.34 -10.52
CA ASP A 185 -9.67 -2.98 -9.64
C ASP A 185 -9.07 -3.74 -8.44
N LEU A 186 -8.21 -3.09 -7.66
CA LEU A 186 -7.66 -3.68 -6.44
C LEU A 186 -8.73 -3.76 -5.36
N ARG A 187 -8.93 -4.95 -4.83
CA ARG A 187 -9.74 -5.17 -3.63
C ARG A 187 -8.87 -4.98 -2.40
N ILE A 188 -9.03 -3.81 -1.76
CA ILE A 188 -8.25 -3.40 -0.60
C ILE A 188 -9.08 -3.64 0.65
N VAL A 189 -8.47 -4.26 1.64
CA VAL A 189 -9.03 -4.47 2.97
C VAL A 189 -8.05 -3.92 4.01
N GLU A 190 -8.56 -3.31 5.05
CA GLU A 190 -7.81 -2.75 6.19
C GLU A 190 -8.21 -3.41 7.48
N VAL A 191 -7.26 -3.56 8.39
CA VAL A 191 -7.42 -4.20 9.70
C VAL A 191 -7.46 -3.14 10.80
N THR A 192 -8.39 -3.26 11.74
CA THR A 192 -8.49 -2.42 12.94
C THR A 192 -8.70 -3.30 14.18
N PRO A 193 -7.94 -3.12 15.28
CA PRO A 193 -6.81 -2.21 15.41
C PRO A 193 -5.66 -2.59 14.49
N PRO A 194 -4.76 -1.62 14.14
CA PRO A 194 -3.58 -1.90 13.34
C PRO A 194 -2.66 -2.89 14.05
N LEU A 195 -2.00 -3.75 13.28
CA LEU A 195 -1.05 -4.75 13.79
C LEU A 195 0.41 -4.38 13.46
N ALA A 196 0.60 -3.23 12.84
CA ALA A 196 1.91 -2.69 12.50
C ALA A 196 1.94 -1.17 12.71
N SER A 197 3.09 -0.68 13.16
CA SER A 197 3.38 0.74 13.33
C SER A 197 4.78 1.06 12.81
N HIS A 198 5.10 2.34 12.72
CA HIS A 198 6.46 2.77 12.39
C HIS A 198 7.38 2.72 13.61
N SER A 199 8.63 2.34 13.41
CA SER A 199 9.68 2.52 14.41
C SER A 199 10.08 4.00 14.49
N GLN A 200 10.60 4.43 15.65
CA GLN A 200 11.17 5.78 15.79
C GLN A 200 12.36 6.04 14.85
N ALA A 201 13.00 4.97 14.33
CA ALA A 201 14.04 5.08 13.32
C ALA A 201 13.52 5.58 11.94
N SER A 202 12.19 5.70 11.76
CA SER A 202 11.58 6.28 10.57
C SER A 202 11.77 7.79 10.44
N ASP A 203 12.26 8.48 11.48
CA ASP A 203 12.49 9.92 11.43
C ASP A 203 13.54 10.34 10.39
N CYS A 204 14.39 9.39 9.95
CA CYS A 204 15.32 9.55 8.83
C CYS A 204 14.79 8.83 7.59
N SER A 205 13.93 9.50 6.82
CA SER A 205 13.46 8.95 5.54
C SER A 205 14.63 8.70 4.58
N THR A 206 14.78 7.45 4.11
CA THR A 206 15.78 7.12 3.06
C THR A 206 15.29 7.51 1.67
N ILE A 207 14.00 7.81 1.52
CA ILE A 207 13.40 8.22 0.25
C ILE A 207 13.55 9.71 0.00
N ASP A 208 13.50 10.52 1.05
CA ASP A 208 13.65 11.99 0.97
C ASP A 208 14.52 12.50 2.13
N PRO A 209 15.83 12.14 2.14
CA PRO A 209 16.73 12.49 3.24
C PRO A 209 16.91 14.01 3.41
N GLU A 210 16.72 14.78 2.34
CA GLU A 210 16.85 16.23 2.33
C GLU A 210 15.54 16.96 2.66
N GLY A 211 14.43 16.24 2.84
CA GLY A 211 13.12 16.81 3.12
C GLY A 211 12.55 17.68 2.00
N THR A 212 13.03 17.49 0.77
CA THR A 212 12.64 18.31 -0.40
C THR A 212 11.15 18.23 -0.73
N ARG A 213 10.51 17.12 -0.34
CA ARG A 213 9.05 16.94 -0.45
C ARG A 213 8.27 17.85 0.49
N ARG A 214 8.87 18.24 1.64
CA ARG A 214 8.26 19.10 2.64
C ARG A 214 8.48 20.59 2.34
N ALA A 215 9.26 20.93 1.30
CA ALA A 215 9.46 22.31 0.88
C ALA A 215 8.11 22.98 0.59
N PRO A 216 7.90 24.23 1.02
CA PRO A 216 6.68 24.97 0.72
C PRO A 216 6.44 25.01 -0.77
N ARG A 217 5.33 24.45 -1.22
CA ARG A 217 4.97 24.47 -2.64
C ARG A 217 4.61 25.88 -3.03
N ALA A 218 5.14 26.35 -4.16
CA ALA A 218 4.62 27.56 -4.80
C ALA A 218 3.11 27.40 -5.01
N ARG A 219 2.35 28.47 -4.83
CA ARG A 219 0.89 28.42 -5.06
C ARG A 219 0.64 27.99 -6.52
N PRO A 220 -0.15 26.92 -6.73
CA PRO A 220 -0.39 26.42 -8.09
C PRO A 220 -1.09 27.50 -8.93
N SER A 221 -0.71 27.61 -10.19
CA SER A 221 -1.36 28.48 -11.19
C SER A 221 -2.84 28.12 -11.35
N ARG A 222 -3.62 29.01 -11.96
CA ARG A 222 -5.07 28.71 -12.24
C ARG A 222 -5.21 27.46 -13.13
N TYR A 223 -4.32 27.28 -14.10
CA TYR A 223 -4.30 26.10 -14.98
C TYR A 223 -3.98 24.82 -14.22
N GLU A 224 -2.98 24.84 -13.37
CA GLU A 224 -2.63 23.67 -12.52
C GLU A 224 -3.75 23.32 -11.55
N ARG A 225 -4.44 24.30 -10.97
CA ARG A 225 -5.62 24.05 -10.10
C ARG A 225 -6.74 23.38 -10.86
N LEU A 226 -7.06 23.87 -12.08
CA LEU A 226 -8.10 23.27 -12.92
C LEU A 226 -7.73 21.83 -13.28
N ARG A 227 -6.49 21.60 -13.68
CA ARG A 227 -5.97 20.28 -14.04
C ARG A 227 -6.03 19.32 -12.85
N LEU A 228 -5.65 19.78 -11.66
CA LEU A 228 -5.72 19.01 -10.43
C LEU A 228 -7.18 18.69 -10.05
N SER A 229 -8.08 19.65 -10.16
CA SER A 229 -9.51 19.47 -9.90
C SER A 229 -10.12 18.43 -10.85
N THR A 230 -9.84 18.53 -12.14
CA THR A 230 -10.31 17.56 -13.15
C THR A 230 -9.77 16.17 -12.87
N TYR A 231 -8.47 16.05 -12.55
CA TYR A 231 -7.86 14.77 -12.18
C TYR A 231 -8.54 14.18 -10.92
N THR A 232 -8.77 14.98 -9.90
CA THR A 232 -9.42 14.55 -8.66
C THR A 232 -10.85 14.07 -8.91
N CYS A 233 -11.62 14.78 -9.73
CA CYS A 233 -12.97 14.34 -10.12
C CYS A 233 -12.94 12.99 -10.85
N LEU A 234 -12.07 12.83 -11.83
CA LEU A 234 -11.93 11.59 -12.58
C LEU A 234 -11.51 10.43 -11.66
N LEU A 235 -10.60 10.70 -10.73
CA LEU A 235 -10.18 9.72 -9.73
C LEU A 235 -11.34 9.30 -8.82
N HIS A 236 -12.13 10.26 -8.30
CA HIS A 236 -13.30 9.95 -7.49
C HIS A 236 -14.33 9.10 -8.25
N CYS A 237 -14.68 9.47 -9.47
CA CYS A 237 -15.61 8.70 -10.31
C CYS A 237 -15.13 7.26 -10.50
N ARG A 238 -13.82 7.08 -10.64
CA ARG A 238 -13.23 5.78 -10.85
C ARG A 238 -13.18 4.95 -9.56
N LEU A 239 -12.73 5.51 -8.45
CA LEU A 239 -12.77 4.83 -7.15
C LEU A 239 -14.20 4.43 -6.80
N LEU A 240 -15.17 5.32 -7.04
CA LEU A 240 -16.59 5.03 -6.85
C LEU A 240 -17.05 3.84 -7.71
N ARG A 241 -16.73 3.86 -9.00
CA ARG A 241 -17.08 2.75 -9.90
C ARG A 241 -16.44 1.43 -9.45
N ASN A 242 -15.14 1.45 -9.08
CA ASN A 242 -14.45 0.27 -8.60
C ASN A 242 -15.02 -0.26 -7.30
N PHE A 243 -15.35 0.65 -6.38
CA PHE A 243 -15.97 0.31 -5.10
C PHE A 243 -17.34 -0.37 -5.29
N ILE A 244 -18.21 0.23 -6.13
CA ILE A 244 -19.51 -0.35 -6.49
C ILE A 244 -19.35 -1.73 -7.14
N ARG A 245 -18.39 -1.87 -8.04
CA ARG A 245 -18.14 -3.13 -8.75
C ARG A 245 -17.68 -4.24 -7.81
N GLN A 246 -16.89 -3.92 -6.79
CA GLN A 246 -16.33 -4.89 -5.85
C GLN A 246 -17.30 -5.24 -4.71
N TRP A 247 -18.07 -4.28 -4.23
CA TRP A 247 -18.84 -4.39 -3.01
C TRP A 247 -20.35 -4.19 -3.20
N GLY A 248 -20.80 -3.92 -4.44
CA GLY A 248 -22.19 -3.66 -4.79
C GLY A 248 -22.63 -2.22 -4.54
N PHE A 249 -23.71 -1.82 -5.19
CA PHE A 249 -24.23 -0.45 -5.11
C PHE A 249 -24.70 -0.08 -3.69
N TYR A 250 -25.32 -1.01 -2.97
CA TYR A 250 -25.82 -0.78 -1.61
C TYR A 250 -24.72 -0.47 -0.59
N SER A 251 -23.45 -0.84 -0.86
CA SER A 251 -22.33 -0.52 -0.01
C SER A 251 -22.09 1.00 0.11
N LEU A 252 -22.54 1.79 -0.87
CA LEU A 252 -22.44 3.26 -0.83
C LEU A 252 -23.26 3.88 0.30
N ILE A 253 -24.34 3.25 0.69
CA ILE A 253 -25.21 3.74 1.78
C ILE A 253 -24.42 3.76 3.10
N CYS A 254 -23.52 2.79 3.29
CA CYS A 254 -22.67 2.72 4.47
C CYS A 254 -21.60 3.80 4.53
N LEU A 255 -21.31 4.48 3.40
CA LEU A 255 -20.35 5.57 3.34
C LEU A 255 -20.95 6.94 3.74
N VAL A 256 -22.28 7.02 3.89
CA VAL A 256 -22.95 8.27 4.30
C VAL A 256 -22.73 8.50 5.80
N PRO A 257 -22.15 9.65 6.20
CA PRO A 257 -21.97 9.97 7.62
C PRO A 257 -23.31 9.90 8.37
N GLY A 258 -23.36 9.16 9.47
CA GLY A 258 -24.56 9.02 10.31
C GLY A 258 -25.48 7.84 9.96
N PHE A 259 -25.25 7.12 8.87
CA PHE A 259 -25.98 5.90 8.57
C PHE A 259 -25.47 4.74 9.42
N LYS A 260 -26.08 4.48 10.56
CA LYS A 260 -25.86 3.27 11.37
C LYS A 260 -26.67 2.15 10.73
N SER A 261 -26.00 1.21 10.07
CA SER A 261 -26.63 -0.03 9.61
C SER A 261 -27.20 -0.79 10.81
N ARG A 262 -28.51 -0.78 11.01
CA ARG A 262 -29.16 -1.75 11.91
C ARG A 262 -29.02 -3.13 11.26
N GLY A 263 -28.03 -3.91 11.77
CA GLY A 263 -27.98 -5.36 11.65
C GLY A 263 -28.25 -5.94 10.25
N ALA A 264 -27.46 -5.61 9.26
CA ALA A 264 -27.41 -6.42 8.05
C ALA A 264 -26.68 -7.72 8.38
N ARG A 265 -27.41 -8.78 8.67
CA ARG A 265 -26.91 -10.15 8.60
C ARG A 265 -26.53 -10.39 7.14
N THR A 266 -25.27 -10.16 6.81
CA THR A 266 -24.73 -10.47 5.48
C THR A 266 -24.55 -11.96 5.39
N GLY A 267 -25.60 -12.62 4.90
CA GLY A 267 -25.46 -13.93 4.30
C GLY A 267 -24.78 -13.74 2.94
N ILE A 268 -23.48 -13.65 2.92
CA ILE A 268 -22.68 -13.82 1.70
C ILE A 268 -22.30 -15.28 1.64
N ARG A 269 -22.98 -16.04 0.76
CA ARG A 269 -22.55 -17.37 0.29
C ARG A 269 -21.38 -17.25 -0.66
#